data_7b2205f0c8a1852cc95f8a65a62f4d61
#
_entry.id   7b2205f0c8a1852cc95f8a65a62f4d61
#
_cell.length_a   1.000
_cell.length_b   1.000
_cell.length_c   1.000
_cell.angle_alpha   90.00
_cell.angle_beta   90.00
_cell.angle_gamma   90.00
#
_symmetry.space_group_name_H-M   'P 1'
#
loop_
_entity.id
_entity.type
_entity.pdbx_description
1 polymer ?
#
loop_
_entity_poly.entity_id
_entity_poly.type
_entity_poly.pdbx_seq_one_letter_code
_entity_poly.pdbx_strand_id
1 'polypeptide(L)'
;VPWGIIIGGEELHNNHHAFASSARFSSKPWEFDIGWLYISLLVMVGLANVKKLAPSPRLDRAKTSLDLDTLSALVGSRFHVMADYAKHVLKKVHREELQKAEVGIREQLKATRSLLAREQSLMDDRQRSLLEAGLQHSSALTVACEFREQLQQIFTERTATPERLLVQLQEWRRRAEATGIASLEDFAASLQCYTLSAGQRS
;
A
#
# COMPACT_ATOMS: atom_id res chain seq x y z
N VAL A 1 -16.79 -10.68 9.94
CA VAL A 1 -16.94 -12.04 10.50
C VAL A 1 -17.43 -11.87 11.95
N PRO A 2 -18.55 -12.52 12.38
CA PRO A 2 -19.14 -12.27 13.71
C PRO A 2 -18.27 -12.74 14.90
N TRP A 3 -17.22 -13.49 14.63
CA TRP A 3 -16.30 -14.01 15.66
C TRP A 3 -15.28 -13.02 16.18
N GLY A 4 -15.03 -11.90 15.49
CA GLY A 4 -14.08 -10.87 15.92
C GLY A 4 -14.43 -10.22 17.25
N ILE A 5 -15.71 -10.23 17.63
CA ILE A 5 -16.20 -9.76 18.94
C ILE A 5 -15.73 -10.68 20.07
N ILE A 6 -15.62 -11.99 19.82
CA ILE A 6 -15.28 -13.00 20.84
C ILE A 6 -13.76 -13.10 21.03
N ILE A 7 -12.97 -12.89 19.98
CA ILE A 7 -11.49 -12.99 19.99
C ILE A 7 -10.80 -11.63 20.17
N GLY A 8 -11.53 -10.59 20.59
CA GLY A 8 -10.92 -9.29 20.94
C GLY A 8 -10.26 -8.52 19.78
N GLY A 9 -10.66 -8.81 18.54
CA GLY A 9 -10.14 -8.08 17.36
C GLY A 9 -8.86 -8.67 16.75
N GLU A 10 -8.51 -9.92 17.03
CA GLU A 10 -7.34 -10.58 16.44
C GLU A 10 -7.38 -10.64 14.89
N GLU A 11 -8.57 -10.56 14.29
CA GLU A 11 -8.70 -10.42 12.84
C GLU A 11 -8.12 -9.11 12.28
N LEU A 12 -7.85 -8.11 13.15
CA LEU A 12 -7.15 -6.86 12.81
C LEU A 12 -5.62 -6.94 13.05
N HIS A 13 -5.09 -8.14 13.32
CA HIS A 13 -3.68 -8.37 13.62
C HIS A 13 -2.73 -7.85 12.52
N ASN A 14 -3.10 -8.00 11.27
CA ASN A 14 -2.34 -7.43 10.15
C ASN A 14 -2.26 -5.90 10.21
N ASN A 15 -3.31 -5.22 10.66
CA ASN A 15 -3.32 -3.77 10.83
C ASN A 15 -2.43 -3.37 12.02
N HIS A 16 -2.41 -4.18 13.08
CA HIS A 16 -1.51 -3.97 14.22
C HIS A 16 -0.04 -4.08 13.82
N HIS A 17 0.34 -5.08 13.02
CA HIS A 17 1.71 -5.19 12.52
C HIS A 17 2.10 -4.03 11.61
N ALA A 18 1.16 -3.50 10.82
CA ALA A 18 1.41 -2.34 9.97
C ALA A 18 1.61 -1.05 10.78
N PHE A 19 0.90 -0.90 11.91
CA PHE A 19 0.92 0.29 12.76
C PHE A 19 0.97 -0.07 14.25
N ALA A 20 2.03 -0.76 14.67
CA ALA A 20 2.20 -1.29 16.03
C ALA A 20 2.07 -0.24 17.16
N SER A 21 2.32 1.02 16.86
CA SER A 21 2.19 2.13 17.83
C SER A 21 0.83 2.84 17.80
N SER A 22 -0.12 2.40 16.97
CA SER A 22 -1.46 2.99 16.88
C SER A 22 -2.38 2.44 17.96
N ALA A 23 -3.12 3.33 18.61
CA ALA A 23 -4.18 2.96 19.54
C ALA A 23 -5.44 2.41 18.83
N ARG A 24 -5.57 2.64 17.55
CA ARG A 24 -6.67 2.16 16.71
C ARG A 24 -6.15 1.16 15.71
N PHE A 25 -6.74 -0.04 15.67
CA PHE A 25 -6.38 -1.13 14.75
C PHE A 25 -7.27 -1.17 13.51
N SER A 26 -8.51 -0.67 13.59
CA SER A 26 -9.40 -0.60 12.44
C SER A 26 -8.92 0.45 11.44
N SER A 27 -8.77 0.02 10.18
CA SER A 27 -8.42 0.91 9.06
C SER A 27 -9.63 1.37 8.26
N LYS A 28 -10.76 0.66 8.38
CA LYS A 28 -11.98 0.90 7.60
C LYS A 28 -13.19 1.14 8.51
N PRO A 29 -14.20 1.90 8.06
CA PRO A 29 -15.38 2.23 8.87
C PRO A 29 -16.22 1.01 9.30
N TRP A 30 -16.14 -0.10 8.57
CA TRP A 30 -16.90 -1.33 8.83
C TRP A 30 -16.10 -2.39 9.60
N GLU A 31 -14.84 -2.11 9.94
CA GLU A 31 -14.02 -2.95 10.81
C GLU A 31 -14.35 -2.62 12.26
N PHE A 32 -14.94 -3.58 12.99
CA PHE A 32 -15.26 -3.41 14.40
C PHE A 32 -13.99 -3.62 15.24
N ASP A 33 -13.54 -2.56 15.89
CA ASP A 33 -12.35 -2.51 16.76
C ASP A 33 -12.81 -2.32 18.21
N ILE A 34 -12.91 -3.43 18.94
CA ILE A 34 -13.37 -3.43 20.32
C ILE A 34 -12.38 -2.71 21.24
N GLY A 35 -11.08 -2.80 20.97
CA GLY A 35 -10.04 -2.10 21.71
C GLY A 35 -10.18 -0.60 21.57
N TRP A 36 -10.40 -0.13 20.34
CA TRP A 36 -10.66 1.29 20.07
C TRP A 36 -11.96 1.79 20.70
N LEU A 37 -13.01 0.95 20.75
CA LEU A 37 -14.26 1.30 21.44
C LEU A 37 -14.00 1.57 22.93
N TYR A 38 -13.29 0.66 23.63
CA TYR A 38 -12.95 0.85 25.05
C TYR A 38 -12.07 2.09 25.28
N ILE A 39 -11.04 2.29 24.45
CA ILE A 39 -10.19 3.48 24.52
C ILE A 39 -11.02 4.75 24.33
N SER A 40 -11.93 4.77 23.36
CA SER A 40 -12.80 5.92 23.10
C SER A 40 -13.73 6.24 24.26
N LEU A 41 -14.29 5.22 24.92
CA LEU A 41 -15.10 5.39 26.12
C LEU A 41 -14.28 5.95 27.29
N LEU A 42 -13.08 5.45 27.52
CA LEU A 42 -12.17 5.93 28.56
C LEU A 42 -11.72 7.38 28.31
N VAL A 43 -11.49 7.74 27.05
CA VAL A 43 -11.18 9.14 26.66
C VAL A 43 -12.37 10.05 26.93
N MET A 44 -13.60 9.60 26.61
CA MET A 44 -14.82 10.39 26.81
C MET A 44 -15.08 10.69 28.29
N VAL A 45 -14.72 9.77 29.21
CA VAL A 45 -14.83 9.99 30.67
C VAL A 45 -13.57 10.60 31.29
N GLY A 46 -12.58 11.00 30.50
CA GLY A 46 -11.35 11.64 30.96
C GLY A 46 -10.32 10.71 31.63
N LEU A 47 -10.52 9.39 31.55
CA LEU A 47 -9.64 8.39 32.17
C LEU A 47 -8.48 7.93 31.26
N ALA A 48 -8.50 8.27 29.97
CA ALA A 48 -7.42 7.94 29.03
C ALA A 48 -7.12 9.11 28.09
N ASN A 49 -5.89 9.13 27.58
CA ASN A 49 -5.48 10.05 26.52
C ASN A 49 -4.82 9.29 25.38
N VAL A 50 -5.27 9.52 24.16
CA VAL A 50 -4.74 8.85 22.96
C VAL A 50 -3.44 9.52 22.55
N LYS A 51 -2.31 8.82 22.72
CA LYS A 51 -0.98 9.35 22.36
C LYS A 51 -0.69 9.28 20.84
N LYS A 52 -1.12 8.22 20.15
CA LYS A 52 -0.86 8.02 18.73
C LYS A 52 -2.01 7.29 18.04
N LEU A 53 -2.42 7.81 16.90
CA LEU A 53 -3.25 7.12 15.92
C LEU A 53 -2.40 6.80 14.68
N ALA A 54 -2.75 5.74 13.96
CA ALA A 54 -2.15 5.48 12.65
C ALA A 54 -2.36 6.73 11.77
N PRO A 55 -1.31 7.23 11.12
CA PRO A 55 -1.44 8.38 10.26
C PRO A 55 -2.38 8.02 9.11
N SER A 56 -3.52 8.69 9.04
CA SER A 56 -4.36 8.65 7.86
C SER A 56 -3.77 9.58 6.83
N PRO A 57 -3.40 9.09 5.63
CA PRO A 57 -2.89 9.96 4.59
C PRO A 57 -3.98 10.99 4.25
N ARG A 58 -3.62 12.28 4.28
CA ARG A 58 -4.44 13.32 3.70
C ARG A 58 -4.07 13.47 2.24
N LEU A 59 -5.08 13.57 1.39
CA LEU A 59 -4.90 13.83 -0.03
C LEU A 59 -5.31 15.28 -0.30
N ASP A 60 -4.35 16.09 -0.71
CA ASP A 60 -4.59 17.44 -1.21
C ASP A 60 -4.48 17.41 -2.74
N ARG A 61 -5.62 17.44 -3.40
CA ARG A 61 -5.69 17.41 -4.88
C ARG A 61 -5.18 18.69 -5.54
N ALA A 62 -5.02 19.77 -4.79
CA ALA A 62 -4.46 21.02 -5.30
C ALA A 62 -2.91 20.99 -5.36
N LYS A 63 -2.28 20.02 -4.68
CA LYS A 63 -0.83 19.88 -4.66
C LYS A 63 -0.33 19.26 -5.97
N THR A 64 0.59 19.93 -6.63
CA THR A 64 1.13 19.54 -7.94
C THR A 64 2.62 19.17 -7.90
N SER A 65 3.28 19.35 -6.75
CA SER A 65 4.72 19.09 -6.60
C SER A 65 4.99 17.93 -5.64
N LEU A 66 6.00 17.15 -5.97
CA LEU A 66 6.58 16.11 -5.12
C LEU A 66 7.76 16.75 -4.38
N ASP A 67 7.56 17.04 -3.09
CA ASP A 67 8.51 17.68 -2.19
C ASP A 67 8.84 16.81 -0.97
N LEU A 68 9.67 17.31 -0.05
CA LEU A 68 10.06 16.59 1.18
C LEU A 68 8.87 16.32 2.11
N ASP A 69 7.87 17.21 2.15
CA ASP A 69 6.64 16.99 2.92
C ASP A 69 5.83 15.84 2.34
N THR A 70 5.72 15.78 0.99
CA THR A 70 5.08 14.65 0.31
C THR A 70 5.82 13.36 0.55
N LEU A 71 7.16 13.35 0.44
CA LEU A 71 7.96 12.17 0.73
C LEU A 71 7.73 11.70 2.17
N SER A 72 7.76 12.60 3.15
CA SER A 72 7.52 12.27 4.56
C SER A 72 6.12 11.68 4.79
N ALA A 73 5.09 12.24 4.12
CA ALA A 73 3.73 11.73 4.16
C ALA A 73 3.62 10.33 3.54
N LEU A 74 4.27 10.09 2.39
CA LEU A 74 4.29 8.80 1.70
C LEU A 74 5.02 7.73 2.51
N VAL A 75 6.20 8.02 3.04
CA VAL A 75 6.97 7.10 3.89
C VAL A 75 6.19 6.78 5.18
N GLY A 76 5.58 7.79 5.81
CA GLY A 76 4.73 7.60 6.99
C GLY A 76 3.48 6.77 6.72
N SER A 77 2.97 6.82 5.48
CA SER A 77 1.76 6.10 5.06
C SER A 77 2.07 4.94 4.10
N ARG A 78 3.32 4.46 4.06
CA ARG A 78 3.81 3.50 3.05
C ARG A 78 2.92 2.26 2.89
N PHE A 79 2.33 1.75 3.98
CA PHE A 79 1.45 0.58 3.92
C PHE A 79 0.15 0.88 3.17
N HIS A 80 -0.43 2.08 3.36
CA HIS A 80 -1.59 2.53 2.59
C HIS A 80 -1.23 2.72 1.11
N VAL A 81 -0.10 3.37 0.84
CA VAL A 81 0.38 3.60 -0.53
C VAL A 81 0.60 2.28 -1.26
N MET A 82 1.23 1.29 -0.61
CA MET A 82 1.45 -0.04 -1.20
C MET A 82 0.15 -0.84 -1.37
N ALA A 83 -0.81 -0.71 -0.45
CA ALA A 83 -2.13 -1.32 -0.58
C ALA A 83 -2.94 -0.68 -1.73
N ASP A 84 -2.85 0.63 -1.89
CA ASP A 84 -3.47 1.36 -3.00
C ASP A 84 -2.82 0.99 -4.35
N TYR A 85 -1.49 0.84 -4.38
CA TYR A 85 -0.79 0.31 -5.55
C TYR A 85 -1.31 -1.07 -5.96
N ALA A 86 -1.37 -2.00 -5.00
CA ALA A 86 -1.89 -3.35 -5.25
C ALA A 86 -3.33 -3.34 -5.76
N LYS A 87 -4.17 -2.45 -5.23
CA LYS A 87 -5.58 -2.34 -5.58
C LYS A 87 -5.81 -1.65 -6.94
N HIS A 88 -5.12 -0.55 -7.19
CA HIS A 88 -5.41 0.33 -8.31
C HIS A 88 -4.51 0.07 -9.52
N VAL A 89 -3.30 -0.48 -9.32
CA VAL A 89 -2.38 -0.85 -10.40
C VAL A 89 -2.43 -2.36 -10.64
N LEU A 90 -1.90 -3.18 -9.72
CA LEU A 90 -1.71 -4.61 -9.98
C LEU A 90 -3.02 -5.35 -10.30
N LYS A 91 -4.10 -5.11 -9.53
CA LYS A 91 -5.39 -5.76 -9.79
C LYS A 91 -6.03 -5.29 -11.10
N LYS A 92 -5.81 -4.03 -11.49
CA LYS A 92 -6.36 -3.49 -12.73
C LYS A 92 -5.62 -4.04 -13.94
N VAL A 93 -4.27 -3.96 -13.93
CA VAL A 93 -3.43 -4.55 -14.99
C VAL A 93 -3.71 -6.05 -15.13
N HIS A 94 -3.71 -6.80 -14.03
CA HIS A 94 -4.01 -8.23 -14.06
C HIS A 94 -5.38 -8.54 -14.67
N ARG A 95 -6.41 -7.74 -14.37
CA ARG A 95 -7.75 -7.90 -14.96
C ARG A 95 -7.74 -7.65 -16.46
N GLU A 96 -7.05 -6.61 -16.90
CA GLU A 96 -6.93 -6.26 -18.32
C GLU A 96 -6.19 -7.34 -19.09
N GLU A 97 -5.10 -7.87 -18.52
CA GLU A 97 -4.34 -8.97 -19.13
C GLU A 97 -5.13 -10.29 -19.17
N LEU A 98 -5.93 -10.59 -18.14
CA LEU A 98 -6.85 -11.71 -18.14
C LEU A 98 -7.89 -11.65 -19.26
N GLN A 99 -8.34 -10.45 -19.61
CA GLN A 99 -9.33 -10.25 -20.68
C GLN A 99 -8.71 -10.49 -22.06
N LYS A 100 -7.43 -10.17 -22.23
CA LYS A 100 -6.69 -10.34 -23.50
C LYS A 100 -6.15 -11.77 -23.67
N ALA A 101 -5.96 -12.51 -22.58
CA ALA A 101 -5.28 -13.78 -22.57
C ALA A 101 -6.09 -14.91 -23.21
N GLU A 102 -5.41 -15.79 -23.94
CA GLU A 102 -5.94 -17.07 -24.42
C GLU A 102 -6.27 -18.02 -23.25
N VAL A 103 -7.11 -19.05 -23.52
CA VAL A 103 -7.66 -19.93 -22.48
C VAL A 103 -6.58 -20.56 -21.58
N GLY A 104 -5.50 -21.08 -22.17
CA GLY A 104 -4.41 -21.73 -21.43
C GLY A 104 -3.62 -20.76 -20.54
N ILE A 105 -3.30 -19.58 -21.07
CA ILE A 105 -2.58 -18.52 -20.36
C ILE A 105 -3.46 -17.92 -19.25
N ARG A 106 -4.76 -17.81 -19.50
CA ARG A 106 -5.72 -17.24 -18.53
C ARG A 106 -5.75 -18.01 -17.22
N GLU A 107 -5.65 -19.34 -17.23
CA GLU A 107 -5.62 -20.14 -16.00
C GLU A 107 -4.32 -19.88 -15.20
N GLN A 108 -3.19 -19.75 -15.87
CA GLN A 108 -1.91 -19.40 -15.23
C GLN A 108 -1.97 -18.00 -14.61
N LEU A 109 -2.48 -17.01 -15.34
CA LEU A 109 -2.66 -15.65 -14.82
C LEU A 109 -3.63 -15.62 -13.64
N LYS A 110 -4.73 -16.37 -13.66
CA LYS A 110 -5.65 -16.45 -12.50
C LYS A 110 -4.94 -16.93 -11.23
N ALA A 111 -4.06 -17.93 -11.37
CA ALA A 111 -3.33 -18.49 -10.24
C ALA A 111 -2.37 -17.49 -9.58
N THR A 112 -1.86 -16.50 -10.33
CA THR A 112 -0.94 -15.48 -9.79
C THR A 112 -1.64 -14.39 -8.97
N ARG A 113 -2.96 -14.23 -9.09
CA ARG A 113 -3.73 -13.12 -8.51
C ARG A 113 -3.46 -12.87 -7.02
N SER A 114 -3.40 -13.92 -6.22
CA SER A 114 -3.16 -13.82 -4.77
C SER A 114 -1.71 -13.50 -4.42
N LEU A 115 -0.79 -13.73 -5.35
CA LEU A 115 0.65 -13.57 -5.16
C LEU A 115 1.13 -12.17 -5.53
N LEU A 116 0.45 -11.46 -6.45
CA LEU A 116 0.86 -10.14 -6.94
C LEU A 116 1.09 -9.09 -5.86
N ALA A 117 0.28 -9.12 -4.79
CA ALA A 117 0.40 -8.16 -3.69
C ALA A 117 1.30 -8.68 -2.55
N ARG A 118 1.72 -9.94 -2.60
CA ARG A 118 2.52 -10.55 -1.55
C ARG A 118 3.98 -10.08 -1.65
N GLU A 119 4.64 -9.97 -0.52
CA GLU A 119 6.07 -9.68 -0.48
C GLU A 119 6.86 -10.92 -0.91
N GLN A 120 7.83 -10.76 -1.81
CA GLN A 120 8.61 -11.89 -2.35
C GLN A 120 9.39 -12.65 -1.27
N SER A 121 9.87 -11.95 -0.24
CA SER A 121 10.56 -12.54 0.91
C SER A 121 9.69 -13.53 1.70
N LEU A 122 8.36 -13.39 1.62
CA LEU A 122 7.38 -14.24 2.30
C LEU A 122 6.81 -15.36 1.42
N MET A 123 7.31 -15.49 0.18
CA MET A 123 6.89 -16.54 -0.74
C MET A 123 7.78 -17.77 -0.61
N ASP A 124 7.15 -18.94 -0.63
CA ASP A 124 7.86 -20.20 -0.84
C ASP A 124 8.29 -20.36 -2.32
N ASP A 125 9.16 -21.33 -2.59
CA ASP A 125 9.70 -21.54 -3.94
C ASP A 125 8.63 -21.87 -4.97
N ARG A 126 7.59 -22.61 -4.58
CA ARG A 126 6.46 -22.96 -5.44
C ARG A 126 5.65 -21.71 -5.82
N GLN A 127 5.38 -20.83 -4.86
CA GLN A 127 4.66 -19.57 -5.09
C GLN A 127 5.47 -18.64 -5.98
N ARG A 128 6.78 -18.59 -5.78
CA ARG A 128 7.70 -17.79 -6.61
C ARG A 128 7.72 -18.27 -8.05
N SER A 129 7.90 -19.59 -8.27
CA SER A 129 7.84 -20.17 -9.60
C SER A 129 6.49 -19.98 -10.29
N LEU A 130 5.38 -20.06 -9.54
CA LEU A 130 4.03 -19.80 -10.07
C LEU A 130 3.86 -18.35 -10.50
N LEU A 131 4.36 -17.40 -9.71
CA LEU A 131 4.33 -15.98 -10.05
C LEU A 131 5.17 -15.72 -11.31
N GLU A 132 6.40 -16.20 -11.36
CA GLU A 132 7.30 -16.06 -12.50
C GLU A 132 6.69 -16.62 -13.79
N ALA A 133 6.13 -17.82 -13.73
CA ALA A 133 5.45 -18.44 -14.87
C ALA A 133 4.29 -17.57 -15.39
N GLY A 134 3.51 -16.96 -14.50
CA GLY A 134 2.44 -16.06 -14.91
C GLY A 134 2.96 -14.73 -15.49
N LEU A 135 4.02 -14.17 -14.92
CA LEU A 135 4.62 -12.91 -15.38
C LEU A 135 5.22 -13.04 -16.79
N GLN A 136 5.74 -14.21 -17.16
CA GLN A 136 6.27 -14.46 -18.52
C GLN A 136 5.23 -14.22 -19.64
N HIS A 137 3.94 -14.29 -19.31
CA HIS A 137 2.84 -14.12 -20.27
C HIS A 137 2.31 -12.69 -20.37
N SER A 138 2.83 -11.75 -19.56
CA SER A 138 2.36 -10.36 -19.56
C SER A 138 3.48 -9.39 -19.21
N SER A 139 4.00 -8.69 -20.21
CA SER A 139 5.00 -7.64 -20.02
C SER A 139 4.46 -6.48 -19.17
N ALA A 140 3.20 -6.11 -19.34
CA ALA A 140 2.58 -5.05 -18.54
C ALA A 140 2.51 -5.42 -17.04
N LEU A 141 2.17 -6.68 -16.73
CA LEU A 141 2.13 -7.16 -15.36
C LEU A 141 3.53 -7.25 -14.75
N THR A 142 4.54 -7.69 -15.53
CA THR A 142 5.95 -7.72 -15.11
C THR A 142 6.42 -6.30 -14.76
N VAL A 143 6.22 -5.33 -15.65
CA VAL A 143 6.57 -3.93 -15.40
C VAL A 143 5.87 -3.40 -14.15
N ALA A 144 4.57 -3.66 -13.99
CA ALA A 144 3.84 -3.23 -12.80
C ALA A 144 4.39 -3.85 -11.50
N CYS A 145 4.83 -5.11 -11.51
CA CYS A 145 5.47 -5.74 -10.37
C CYS A 145 6.85 -5.14 -10.06
N GLU A 146 7.68 -4.89 -11.07
CA GLU A 146 8.98 -4.25 -10.91
C GLU A 146 8.87 -2.84 -10.31
N PHE A 147 7.93 -2.03 -10.81
CA PHE A 147 7.67 -0.70 -10.25
C PHE A 147 7.18 -0.75 -8.81
N ARG A 148 6.39 -1.76 -8.43
CA ARG A 148 6.00 -1.98 -7.04
C ARG A 148 7.21 -2.23 -6.15
N GLU A 149 8.12 -3.10 -6.58
CA GLU A 149 9.32 -3.45 -5.81
C GLU A 149 10.25 -2.25 -5.64
N GLN A 150 10.47 -1.49 -6.71
CA GLN A 150 11.26 -0.26 -6.66
C GLN A 150 10.66 0.76 -5.68
N LEU A 151 9.34 0.95 -5.70
CA LEU A 151 8.66 1.86 -4.77
C LEU A 151 8.80 1.36 -3.32
N GLN A 152 8.67 0.05 -3.09
CA GLN A 152 8.89 -0.55 -1.77
C GLN A 152 10.33 -0.36 -1.29
N GLN A 153 11.32 -0.51 -2.16
CA GLN A 153 12.73 -0.25 -1.84
C GLN A 153 12.96 1.19 -1.41
N ILE A 154 12.41 2.17 -2.14
CA ILE A 154 12.49 3.59 -1.77
C ILE A 154 11.92 3.82 -0.37
N PHE A 155 10.79 3.19 -0.02
CA PHE A 155 10.15 3.36 1.30
C PHE A 155 10.85 2.63 2.44
N THR A 156 11.66 1.61 2.16
CA THR A 156 12.38 0.81 3.17
C THR A 156 13.85 1.19 3.30
N GLU A 157 14.38 1.99 2.39
CA GLU A 157 15.76 2.47 2.41
C GLU A 157 16.00 3.36 3.65
N ARG A 158 16.93 2.93 4.52
CA ARG A 158 17.21 3.60 5.79
C ARG A 158 18.51 4.41 5.80
N THR A 159 19.37 4.17 4.81
CA THR A 159 20.71 4.75 4.74
C THR A 159 20.77 6.00 3.87
N ALA A 160 19.77 6.22 3.03
CA ALA A 160 19.70 7.38 2.15
C ALA A 160 19.18 8.63 2.87
N THR A 161 19.69 9.81 2.47
CA THR A 161 19.16 11.09 2.94
C THR A 161 17.77 11.37 2.35
N PRO A 162 16.92 12.17 3.02
CA PRO A 162 15.60 12.53 2.50
C PRO A 162 15.63 13.13 1.10
N GLU A 163 16.64 13.96 0.80
CA GLU A 163 16.81 14.59 -0.51
C GLU A 163 17.10 13.54 -1.60
N ARG A 164 17.94 12.54 -1.27
CA ARG A 164 18.23 11.44 -2.19
C ARG A 164 17.00 10.55 -2.44
N LEU A 165 16.23 10.25 -1.41
CA LEU A 165 14.97 9.52 -1.55
C LEU A 165 13.96 10.29 -2.40
N LEU A 166 13.89 11.61 -2.23
CA LEU A 166 13.03 12.46 -3.04
C LEU A 166 13.40 12.39 -4.52
N VAL A 167 14.69 12.47 -4.85
CA VAL A 167 15.18 12.34 -6.24
C VAL A 167 14.84 10.96 -6.81
N GLN A 168 15.01 9.88 -6.03
CA GLN A 168 14.65 8.53 -6.45
C GLN A 168 13.16 8.41 -6.72
N LEU A 169 12.31 8.98 -5.86
CA LEU A 169 10.86 8.96 -6.03
C LEU A 169 10.39 9.79 -7.23
N GLN A 170 11.01 10.94 -7.48
CA GLN A 170 10.72 11.77 -8.65
C GLN A 170 11.10 11.04 -9.95
N GLU A 171 12.26 10.37 -9.97
CA GLU A 171 12.69 9.57 -11.12
C GLU A 171 11.79 8.32 -11.31
N TRP A 172 11.42 7.64 -10.22
CA TRP A 172 10.44 6.55 -10.26
C TRP A 172 9.12 7.01 -10.89
N ARG A 173 8.61 8.17 -10.44
CA ARG A 173 7.38 8.77 -10.97
C ARG A 173 7.50 9.05 -12.47
N ARG A 174 8.56 9.74 -12.89
CA ARG A 174 8.82 10.08 -14.28
C ARG A 174 8.84 8.83 -15.19
N ARG A 175 9.48 7.75 -14.72
CA ARG A 175 9.52 6.47 -15.46
C ARG A 175 8.16 5.80 -15.48
N ALA A 176 7.42 5.83 -14.38
CA ALA A 176 6.08 5.27 -14.29
C ALA A 176 5.11 5.96 -15.26
N GLU A 177 5.17 7.29 -15.35
CA GLU A 177 4.37 8.10 -16.29
C GLU A 177 4.74 7.85 -17.77
N ALA A 178 5.90 7.28 -18.05
CA ALA A 178 6.37 6.96 -19.39
C ALA A 178 6.13 5.49 -19.82
N THR A 179 5.46 4.68 -18.99
CA THR A 179 5.29 3.23 -19.27
C THR A 179 4.20 2.91 -20.29
N GLY A 180 3.23 3.80 -20.50
CA GLY A 180 2.03 3.52 -21.31
C GLY A 180 0.99 2.65 -20.57
N ILE A 181 1.20 2.34 -19.28
CA ILE A 181 0.26 1.58 -18.45
C ILE A 181 -0.62 2.58 -17.69
N ALA A 182 -1.81 2.87 -18.20
CA ALA A 182 -2.69 3.93 -17.70
C ALA A 182 -2.90 3.89 -16.16
N SER A 183 -3.08 2.70 -15.59
CA SER A 183 -3.27 2.57 -14.14
C SER A 183 -2.01 2.88 -13.32
N LEU A 184 -0.81 2.65 -13.88
CA LEU A 184 0.46 3.00 -13.25
C LEU A 184 0.73 4.50 -13.36
N GLU A 185 0.42 5.10 -14.50
CA GLU A 185 0.50 6.54 -14.72
C GLU A 185 -0.44 7.31 -13.78
N ASP A 186 -1.71 6.90 -13.70
CA ASP A 186 -2.70 7.47 -12.77
C ASP A 186 -2.22 7.41 -11.32
N PHE A 187 -1.67 6.26 -10.92
CA PHE A 187 -1.14 6.08 -9.57
C PHE A 187 0.07 6.98 -9.32
N ALA A 188 1.03 7.02 -10.24
CA ALA A 188 2.23 7.86 -10.14
C ALA A 188 1.87 9.35 -10.02
N ALA A 189 0.89 9.82 -10.81
CA ALA A 189 0.35 11.17 -10.71
C ALA A 189 -0.31 11.44 -9.35
N SER A 190 -0.97 10.45 -8.74
CA SER A 190 -1.64 10.61 -7.44
C SER A 190 -0.69 10.80 -6.26
N LEU A 191 0.58 10.37 -6.37
CA LEU A 191 1.55 10.46 -5.26
C LEU A 191 1.82 11.89 -4.81
N GLN A 192 1.76 12.86 -5.70
CA GLN A 192 1.94 14.28 -5.35
C GLN A 192 0.87 14.82 -4.40
N CYS A 193 -0.31 14.19 -4.38
CA CYS A 193 -1.43 14.64 -3.56
C CYS A 193 -1.29 14.27 -2.07
N TYR A 194 -0.33 13.43 -1.71
CA TYR A 194 -0.12 13.05 -0.31
C TYR A 194 0.45 14.19 0.51
N THR A 195 -0.14 14.45 1.67
CA THR A 195 0.30 15.51 2.61
C THR A 195 0.33 14.99 4.04
N LEU A 196 1.18 15.57 4.87
CA LEU A 196 1.22 15.29 6.30
C LEU A 196 -0.10 15.72 6.97
N SER A 197 -0.64 14.89 7.84
CA SER A 197 -1.75 15.29 8.71
C SER A 197 -1.29 16.36 9.70
N ALA A 198 -2.19 17.27 10.11
CA ALA A 198 -1.86 18.43 10.94
C ALA A 198 -1.17 18.09 12.29
N GLY A 199 -1.26 16.84 12.76
CA GLY A 199 -0.57 16.36 13.98
C GLY A 199 0.85 15.83 13.76
N GLN A 200 1.38 15.86 12.55
CA GLN A 200 2.72 15.36 12.20
C GLN A 200 3.73 16.47 11.86
N ARG A 201 3.30 17.73 11.96
CA ARG A 201 4.15 18.92 11.74
C ARG A 201 4.79 19.38 13.06
N SER A 202 5.53 18.51 13.74
CA SER A 202 6.32 18.90 14.91
C SER A 202 7.70 18.31 14.86
#